data_b795b31e02d3b43937832593151e3038
#
_entry.id   b795b31e02d3b43937832593151e3038
#
_cell.length_a   1.000
_cell.length_b   1.000
_cell.length_c   1.000
_cell.angle_alpha   90.00
_cell.angle_beta   90.00
_cell.angle_gamma   90.00
#
_symmetry.space_group_name_H-M   'P 1'
#
loop_
_entity.id
_entity.type
_entity.pdbx_description
1 polymer ?
#
loop_
_entity_poly.entity_id
_entity_poly.type
_entity_poly.pdbx_seq_one_letter_code
_entity_poly.pdbx_strand_id
1 'polypeptide(L)'
;MKSNRLFRNLTMLMFAALLLGGCGRKEAPQISSADIKPEIVNMVYKAEIALVHMNFSLKGNPAGVGYQIDRTVEDPYCKCPGFWRRFQDQPPHPKLLEKPINKMITLTTKDREYLYRIRAYDIDGNIGPWSKIMSAKYHDPLGD
;
A
#
# COMPACT_ATOMS: atom_id res chain seq x y z
N MET A 1 21.36 54.01 -36.11
CA MET A 1 20.13 53.60 -35.38
C MET A 1 19.41 52.32 -35.87
N LYS A 2 19.85 51.66 -36.95
CA LYS A 2 19.21 50.41 -37.44
C LYS A 2 19.71 49.13 -36.73
N SER A 3 20.94 49.12 -36.20
CA SER A 3 21.57 47.95 -35.57
C SER A 3 20.83 47.45 -34.29
N ASN A 4 20.36 48.35 -33.45
CA ASN A 4 19.75 47.95 -32.17
C ASN A 4 18.37 47.27 -32.32
N ARG A 5 17.68 47.52 -33.41
CA ARG A 5 16.37 46.83 -33.68
C ARG A 5 16.59 45.38 -34.12
N LEU A 6 17.63 45.13 -34.88
CA LEU A 6 18.01 43.80 -35.34
C LEU A 6 18.41 42.89 -34.14
N PHE A 7 19.22 43.44 -33.25
CA PHE A 7 19.66 42.70 -32.02
C PHE A 7 18.50 42.42 -31.12
N ARG A 8 17.57 43.35 -30.92
CA ARG A 8 16.42 43.16 -30.07
C ARG A 8 15.43 42.10 -30.63
N ASN A 9 15.25 42.08 -31.95
CA ASN A 9 14.39 41.08 -32.59
C ASN A 9 15.04 39.69 -32.57
N LEU A 10 16.37 39.59 -32.70
CA LEU A 10 17.07 38.32 -32.63
C LEU A 10 17.04 37.73 -31.24
N THR A 11 17.18 38.55 -30.17
CA THR A 11 17.06 38.11 -28.79
C THR A 11 15.64 37.63 -28.43
N MET A 12 14.61 38.33 -28.93
CA MET A 12 13.21 37.91 -28.76
C MET A 12 12.91 36.56 -29.46
N LEU A 13 13.48 36.35 -30.63
CA LEU A 13 13.30 35.11 -31.38
C LEU A 13 13.98 33.93 -30.67
N MET A 14 15.15 34.17 -30.12
CA MET A 14 15.89 33.14 -29.33
C MET A 14 15.15 32.77 -28.04
N PHE A 15 14.56 33.76 -27.37
CA PHE A 15 13.78 33.53 -26.15
C PHE A 15 12.47 32.76 -26.42
N ALA A 16 11.81 33.08 -27.56
CA ALA A 16 10.63 32.34 -28.00
C ALA A 16 10.92 30.89 -28.38
N ALA A 17 12.08 30.63 -28.99
CA ALA A 17 12.52 29.28 -29.36
C ALA A 17 12.85 28.40 -28.13
N LEU A 18 13.35 29.01 -27.04
CA LEU A 18 13.63 28.31 -25.77
C LEU A 18 12.33 27.90 -25.05
N LEU A 19 11.23 28.63 -25.24
CA LEU A 19 9.95 28.29 -24.62
C LEU A 19 9.22 27.14 -25.33
N LEU A 20 9.55 26.83 -26.57
CA LEU A 20 8.93 25.75 -27.34
C LEU A 20 9.62 24.40 -27.14
N GLY A 21 10.80 24.36 -26.50
CA GLY A 21 11.55 23.13 -26.22
C GLY A 21 11.06 22.33 -25.03
N GLY A 22 10.07 22.79 -24.29
CA GLY A 22 9.58 22.19 -23.05
C GLY A 22 8.49 21.12 -23.20
N CYS A 23 8.43 20.40 -24.32
CA CYS A 23 7.59 19.20 -24.39
C CYS A 23 8.23 18.11 -23.54
N GLY A 24 7.88 18.09 -22.25
CA GLY A 24 8.11 16.92 -21.41
C GLY A 24 7.53 15.69 -22.13
N ARG A 25 8.37 14.80 -22.59
CA ARG A 25 7.95 13.47 -23.02
C ARG A 25 7.31 12.81 -21.82
N LYS A 26 5.97 12.80 -21.78
CA LYS A 26 5.26 11.81 -20.98
C LYS A 26 5.64 10.47 -21.61
N GLU A 27 6.46 9.70 -20.93
CA GLU A 27 6.60 8.28 -21.26
C GLU A 27 5.17 7.73 -21.39
N ALA A 28 4.92 7.05 -22.51
CA ALA A 28 3.69 6.29 -22.64
C ALA A 28 3.59 5.41 -21.38
N PRO A 29 2.41 5.30 -20.73
CA PRO A 29 2.24 4.42 -19.61
C PRO A 29 2.78 3.05 -20.04
N GLN A 30 3.89 2.64 -19.44
CA GLN A 30 4.39 1.30 -19.65
C GLN A 30 3.25 0.39 -19.21
N ILE A 31 2.78 -0.43 -20.13
CA ILE A 31 1.88 -1.54 -19.80
C ILE A 31 2.75 -2.38 -18.86
N SER A 32 2.62 -2.12 -17.57
CA SER A 32 3.19 -3.00 -16.56
C SER A 32 2.75 -4.41 -16.93
N SER A 33 3.54 -5.40 -16.60
CA SER A 33 3.19 -6.83 -16.75
C SER A 33 1.91 -7.13 -15.93
N ALA A 34 0.81 -6.52 -16.35
CA ALA A 34 -0.44 -6.33 -15.63
C ALA A 34 -1.24 -7.63 -15.43
N ASP A 35 -0.69 -8.76 -15.90
CA ASP A 35 -1.38 -10.03 -15.81
C ASP A 35 -1.22 -10.74 -14.46
N ILE A 36 -0.26 -10.31 -13.62
CA ILE A 36 -0.03 -10.94 -12.31
C ILE A 36 -0.35 -9.95 -11.21
N LYS A 37 -1.63 -9.88 -10.83
CA LYS A 37 -2.05 -9.05 -9.70
C LYS A 37 -1.42 -9.53 -8.40
N PRO A 38 -0.95 -8.60 -7.54
CA PRO A 38 -0.44 -8.96 -6.22
C PRO A 38 -1.56 -9.54 -5.36
N GLU A 39 -1.30 -10.65 -4.69
CA GLU A 39 -2.30 -11.39 -3.92
C GLU A 39 -1.73 -11.93 -2.62
N ILE A 40 -2.58 -11.97 -1.59
CA ILE A 40 -2.33 -12.70 -0.34
C ILE A 40 -2.86 -14.13 -0.53
N VAL A 41 -2.00 -15.13 -0.32
CA VAL A 41 -2.37 -16.54 -0.41
C VAL A 41 -2.04 -17.28 0.88
N ASN A 42 -2.70 -18.42 1.09
CA ASN A 42 -2.51 -19.29 2.26
C ASN A 42 -2.70 -18.55 3.60
N MET A 43 -3.66 -17.61 3.63
CA MET A 43 -3.92 -16.81 4.82
C MET A 43 -4.57 -17.64 5.92
N VAL A 44 -3.87 -17.73 7.05
CA VAL A 44 -4.38 -18.30 8.29
C VAL A 44 -4.17 -17.28 9.40
N TYR A 45 -5.17 -17.08 10.24
CA TYR A 45 -5.02 -16.26 11.43
C TYR A 45 -5.57 -16.95 12.66
N LYS A 46 -5.00 -16.63 13.82
CA LYS A 46 -5.44 -17.09 15.14
C LYS A 46 -5.35 -15.93 16.12
N ALA A 47 -6.43 -15.65 16.81
CA ALA A 47 -6.45 -14.70 17.93
C ALA A 47 -6.36 -15.49 19.24
N GLU A 48 -5.40 -15.14 20.09
CA GLU A 48 -5.16 -15.77 21.38
C GLU A 48 -4.99 -14.67 22.42
N ILE A 49 -5.67 -14.80 23.56
CA ILE A 49 -5.55 -13.92 24.73
C ILE A 49 -5.27 -12.44 24.37
N ALA A 50 -3.99 -12.10 24.13
CA ALA A 50 -3.51 -10.76 23.83
C ALA A 50 -2.72 -10.68 22.50
N LEU A 51 -2.77 -11.72 21.67
CA LEU A 51 -1.96 -11.85 20.47
C LEU A 51 -2.83 -12.22 19.25
N VAL A 52 -2.49 -11.64 18.13
CA VAL A 52 -3.00 -12.06 16.82
C VAL A 52 -1.83 -12.61 16.01
N HIS A 53 -1.91 -13.86 15.65
CA HIS A 53 -0.99 -14.53 14.76
C HIS A 53 -1.58 -14.56 13.35
N MET A 54 -0.82 -14.06 12.39
CA MET A 54 -1.16 -14.12 10.97
C MET A 54 -0.06 -14.83 10.22
N ASN A 55 -0.40 -15.85 9.46
CA ASN A 55 0.50 -16.55 8.57
C ASN A 55 -0.05 -16.49 7.15
N PHE A 56 0.76 -16.05 6.20
CA PHE A 56 0.37 -15.89 4.81
C PHE A 56 1.58 -15.86 3.88
N SER A 57 1.35 -15.98 2.59
CA SER A 57 2.37 -15.79 1.55
C SER A 57 1.91 -14.76 0.53
N LEU A 58 2.87 -14.19 -0.19
CA LEU A 58 2.61 -13.21 -1.25
C LEU A 58 2.84 -13.83 -2.62
N LYS A 59 1.96 -13.52 -3.57
CA LYS A 59 2.16 -13.77 -5.00
C LYS A 59 2.03 -12.48 -5.77
N GLY A 60 2.68 -12.38 -6.92
CA GLY A 60 2.59 -11.22 -7.79
C GLY A 60 3.86 -10.97 -8.57
N ASN A 61 4.15 -9.70 -8.82
CA ASN A 61 5.26 -9.25 -9.64
C ASN A 61 6.63 -9.75 -9.09
N PRO A 62 7.43 -10.46 -9.89
CA PRO A 62 8.76 -10.94 -9.47
C PRO A 62 9.72 -9.85 -9.01
N ALA A 63 9.54 -8.61 -9.49
CA ALA A 63 10.38 -7.47 -9.09
C ALA A 63 10.13 -7.04 -7.62
N GLY A 64 8.99 -7.42 -7.05
CA GLY A 64 8.70 -7.24 -5.64
C GLY A 64 7.23 -7.03 -5.33
N VAL A 65 6.80 -7.66 -4.25
CA VAL A 65 5.47 -7.50 -3.66
C VAL A 65 5.62 -7.17 -2.19
N GLY A 66 4.82 -6.25 -1.70
CA GLY A 66 4.67 -5.87 -0.31
C GLY A 66 3.26 -6.12 0.20
N TYR A 67 2.99 -5.73 1.43
CA TYR A 67 1.65 -5.85 2.00
C TYR A 67 1.31 -4.71 2.93
N GLN A 68 0.02 -4.47 3.07
CA GLN A 68 -0.54 -3.45 3.94
C GLN A 68 -1.55 -4.10 4.88
N ILE A 69 -1.43 -3.82 6.17
CA ILE A 69 -2.39 -4.22 7.19
C ILE A 69 -3.12 -2.96 7.65
N ASP A 70 -4.43 -2.94 7.49
CA ASP A 70 -5.29 -1.93 8.07
C ASP A 70 -5.95 -2.48 9.33
N ARG A 71 -6.17 -1.59 10.28
CA ARG A 71 -6.88 -1.87 11.54
C ARG A 71 -7.97 -0.86 11.77
N THR A 72 -9.07 -1.31 12.36
CA THR A 72 -10.11 -0.48 12.94
C THR A 72 -10.61 -1.09 14.25
N VAL A 73 -11.48 -0.39 14.93
CA VAL A 73 -12.24 -0.89 16.08
C VAL A 73 -13.66 -1.15 15.63
N GLU A 74 -14.23 -2.26 16.07
CA GLU A 74 -15.65 -2.54 15.87
C GLU A 74 -16.49 -1.58 16.72
N ASP A 75 -17.51 -1.00 16.11
CA ASP A 75 -18.49 -0.22 16.84
C ASP A 75 -19.36 -1.15 17.68
N PRO A 76 -19.48 -0.92 19.01
CA PRO A 76 -20.19 -1.83 19.90
C PRO A 76 -21.70 -1.90 19.64
N TYR A 77 -22.29 -0.88 19.01
CA TYR A 77 -23.72 -0.79 18.76
C TYR A 77 -24.13 -1.44 17.44
N CYS A 78 -23.51 -1.03 16.34
CA CYS A 78 -23.85 -1.58 15.01
C CYS A 78 -23.08 -2.84 14.66
N LYS A 79 -22.06 -3.21 15.41
CA LYS A 79 -21.15 -4.31 15.07
C LYS A 79 -20.51 -4.15 13.70
N CYS A 80 -20.32 -2.90 13.29
CA CYS A 80 -19.75 -2.53 12.01
C CYS A 80 -18.31 -1.99 12.17
N PRO A 81 -17.47 -2.07 11.11
CA PRO A 81 -16.13 -1.50 11.15
C PRO A 81 -16.20 0.03 11.26
N GLY A 82 -15.40 0.60 12.15
CA GLY A 82 -15.13 2.03 12.18
C GLY A 82 -14.19 2.46 11.04
N PHE A 83 -13.54 3.60 11.21
CA PHE A 83 -12.60 4.10 10.21
C PHE A 83 -11.33 3.25 10.14
N TRP A 84 -11.04 2.70 8.96
CA TRP A 84 -9.84 1.94 8.70
C TRP A 84 -8.60 2.84 8.70
N ARG A 85 -7.59 2.44 9.46
CA ARG A 85 -6.29 3.13 9.50
C ARG A 85 -5.18 2.16 9.14
N ARG A 86 -4.18 2.65 8.43
CA ARG A 86 -2.96 1.88 8.17
C ARG A 86 -2.29 1.57 9.50
N PHE A 87 -2.22 0.28 9.82
CA PHE A 87 -1.53 -0.23 11.00
C PHE A 87 -0.09 -0.58 10.69
N GLN A 88 0.14 -1.21 9.55
CA GLN A 88 1.46 -1.58 9.08
C GLN A 88 1.53 -1.50 7.55
N ASP A 89 2.70 -1.08 7.06
CA ASP A 89 3.07 -1.10 5.65
C ASP A 89 4.43 -1.77 5.50
N GLN A 90 4.48 -2.82 4.70
CA GLN A 90 5.70 -3.52 4.34
C GLN A 90 5.96 -3.24 2.86
N PRO A 91 6.99 -2.44 2.53
CA PRO A 91 7.30 -2.11 1.14
C PRO A 91 7.55 -3.34 0.27
N PRO A 92 7.26 -3.26 -1.04
CA PRO A 92 7.51 -4.33 -1.98
C PRO A 92 8.97 -4.74 -1.99
N HIS A 93 9.22 -6.05 -1.95
CA HIS A 93 10.55 -6.61 -2.02
C HIS A 93 10.51 -8.03 -2.61
N PRO A 94 11.41 -8.39 -3.55
CA PRO A 94 11.40 -9.71 -4.18
C PRO A 94 11.60 -10.87 -3.19
N LYS A 95 12.32 -10.64 -2.08
CA LYS A 95 12.55 -11.67 -1.04
C LYS A 95 11.30 -12.06 -0.26
N LEU A 96 10.20 -11.30 -0.38
CA LEU A 96 8.93 -11.61 0.30
C LEU A 96 8.05 -12.58 -0.50
N LEU A 97 8.38 -12.79 -1.78
CA LEU A 97 7.62 -13.68 -2.64
C LEU A 97 7.76 -15.14 -2.21
N GLU A 98 6.64 -15.85 -2.26
CA GLU A 98 6.55 -17.31 -2.03
C GLU A 98 7.06 -17.80 -0.68
N LYS A 99 7.45 -16.90 0.20
CA LYS A 99 7.87 -17.24 1.56
C LYS A 99 6.71 -17.09 2.54
N PRO A 100 6.58 -17.99 3.51
CA PRO A 100 5.62 -17.81 4.60
C PRO A 100 6.04 -16.61 5.46
N ILE A 101 5.11 -15.69 5.64
CA ILE A 101 5.27 -14.51 6.48
C ILE A 101 4.47 -14.75 7.75
N ASN A 102 5.18 -14.77 8.88
CA ASN A 102 4.56 -14.87 10.19
C ASN A 102 4.53 -13.49 10.84
N LYS A 103 3.35 -13.04 11.18
CA LYS A 103 3.12 -11.76 11.82
C LYS A 103 2.45 -11.94 13.16
N MET A 104 3.02 -11.34 14.21
CA MET A 104 2.40 -11.25 15.52
C MET A 104 2.03 -9.80 15.82
N ILE A 105 0.82 -9.59 16.29
CA ILE A 105 0.30 -8.28 16.70
C ILE A 105 -0.16 -8.42 18.15
N THR A 106 0.39 -7.60 19.04
CA THR A 106 -0.03 -7.56 20.45
C THR A 106 -1.24 -6.65 20.60
N LEU A 107 -2.25 -7.14 21.28
CA LEU A 107 -3.42 -6.37 21.69
C LEU A 107 -3.14 -5.75 23.06
N THR A 108 -3.21 -4.44 23.18
CA THR A 108 -2.84 -3.71 24.40
C THR A 108 -4.04 -3.15 25.15
N THR A 109 -5.22 -3.14 24.53
CA THR A 109 -6.41 -2.51 25.11
C THR A 109 -7.47 -3.57 25.39
N LYS A 110 -7.88 -3.68 26.65
CA LYS A 110 -9.01 -4.52 27.09
C LYS A 110 -10.32 -3.99 26.50
N ASP A 111 -11.31 -4.86 26.39
CA ASP A 111 -12.71 -4.56 26.03
C ASP A 111 -12.96 -3.92 24.65
N ARG A 112 -11.95 -3.94 23.80
CA ARG A 112 -12.06 -3.50 22.41
C ARG A 112 -11.90 -4.66 21.46
N GLU A 113 -12.82 -4.79 20.54
CA GLU A 113 -12.68 -5.69 19.41
C GLU A 113 -12.02 -4.96 18.25
N TYR A 114 -10.86 -5.42 17.86
CA TYR A 114 -10.11 -4.90 16.74
C TYR A 114 -10.40 -5.74 15.50
N LEU A 115 -10.62 -5.04 14.41
CA LEU A 115 -10.79 -5.65 13.10
C LEU A 115 -9.55 -5.35 12.25
N TYR A 116 -9.07 -6.38 11.56
CA TYR A 116 -7.91 -6.30 10.69
C TYR A 116 -8.29 -6.75 9.29
N ARG A 117 -7.62 -6.19 8.29
CA ARG A 117 -7.62 -6.66 6.92
C ARG A 117 -6.25 -6.44 6.31
N ILE A 118 -5.88 -7.29 5.37
CA ILE A 118 -4.58 -7.25 4.71
C ILE A 118 -4.76 -7.28 3.21
N ARG A 119 -3.88 -6.59 2.47
CA ARG A 119 -3.79 -6.70 1.01
C ARG A 119 -2.33 -6.67 0.57
N ALA A 120 -2.07 -7.25 -0.60
CA ALA A 120 -0.79 -7.13 -1.27
C ALA A 120 -0.77 -5.92 -2.20
N TYR A 121 0.43 -5.42 -2.52
CA TYR A 121 0.68 -4.44 -3.57
C TYR A 121 2.08 -4.65 -4.13
N ASP A 122 2.32 -4.24 -5.37
CA ASP A 122 3.61 -4.45 -6.02
C ASP A 122 4.40 -3.15 -6.20
N ILE A 123 5.61 -3.29 -6.73
CA ILE A 123 6.52 -2.16 -6.98
C ILE A 123 5.99 -1.20 -8.04
N ASP A 124 5.12 -1.66 -8.94
CA ASP A 124 4.51 -0.87 -10.00
C ASP A 124 3.26 -0.11 -9.51
N GLY A 125 2.87 -0.31 -8.24
CA GLY A 125 1.72 0.31 -7.62
C GLY A 125 0.39 -0.42 -7.87
N ASN A 126 0.41 -1.62 -8.45
CA ASN A 126 -0.79 -2.44 -8.55
C ASN A 126 -1.20 -2.93 -7.17
N ILE A 127 -2.49 -2.92 -6.90
CA ILE A 127 -3.05 -3.24 -5.58
C ILE A 127 -3.95 -4.46 -5.71
N GLY A 128 -3.72 -5.44 -4.85
CA GLY A 128 -4.53 -6.64 -4.73
C GLY A 128 -5.81 -6.44 -3.91
N PRO A 129 -6.69 -7.44 -3.88
CA PRO A 129 -7.90 -7.41 -3.08
C PRO A 129 -7.57 -7.43 -1.59
N TRP A 130 -8.51 -6.90 -0.79
CA TRP A 130 -8.47 -7.08 0.65
C TRP A 130 -8.78 -8.54 1.03
N SER A 131 -8.12 -9.03 2.08
CA SER A 131 -8.52 -10.27 2.74
C SER A 131 -9.91 -10.16 3.37
N LYS A 132 -10.44 -11.29 3.82
CA LYS A 132 -11.56 -11.30 4.77
C LYS A 132 -11.15 -10.52 6.02
N ILE A 133 -12.15 -9.89 6.66
CA ILE A 133 -11.94 -9.20 7.93
C ILE A 133 -11.67 -10.24 9.01
N MET A 134 -10.63 -9.99 9.80
CA MET A 134 -10.22 -10.80 10.94
C MET A 134 -10.51 -10.02 12.21
N SER A 135 -11.21 -10.62 13.14
CA SER A 135 -11.54 -10.01 14.42
C SER A 135 -10.64 -10.52 15.52
N ALA A 136 -10.26 -9.65 16.45
CA ALA A 136 -9.50 -10.02 17.63
C ALA A 136 -9.84 -9.14 18.83
N LYS A 137 -10.13 -9.77 19.95
CA LYS A 137 -10.39 -9.11 21.23
C LYS A 137 -9.38 -9.57 22.26
N TYR A 138 -8.90 -8.64 23.08
CA TYR A 138 -8.09 -9.01 24.25
C TYR A 138 -8.94 -9.73 25.27
N HIS A 139 -8.54 -10.94 25.66
CA HIS A 139 -9.13 -11.68 26.76
C HIS A 139 -8.16 -11.72 27.93
N ASP A 140 -8.58 -11.28 29.10
CA ASP A 140 -7.78 -11.43 30.31
C ASP A 140 -7.85 -12.89 30.75
N PRO A 141 -6.72 -13.63 30.83
CA PRO A 141 -6.75 -15.03 31.27
C PRO A 141 -7.04 -15.18 32.75
N LEU A 142 -6.92 -14.10 33.51
CA LEU A 142 -7.18 -14.08 34.95
C LEU A 142 -8.59 -13.53 35.25
N GLY A 143 -9.35 -13.27 34.21
CA GLY A 143 -10.72 -12.81 34.10
C GLY A 143 -11.46 -12.36 35.35
N ASP A 144 -12.08 -11.26 35.26
CA ASP A 144 -13.08 -10.80 36.23
C ASP A 144 -14.29 -11.74 36.28
#